data_2d3872c05b43398dc5b47f22c86bff4d
#
_entry.id   2d3872c05b43398dc5b47f22c86bff4d
#
_cell.length_a   1.000
_cell.length_b   1.000
_cell.length_c   1.000
_cell.angle_alpha   90.00
_cell.angle_beta   90.00
_cell.angle_gamma   90.00
#
_symmetry.space_group_name_H-M   'P 1'
#
loop_
_entity.id
_entity.type
_entity.pdbx_description
1 polymer ?
#
loop_
_entity_poly.entity_id
_entity_poly.type
_entity_poly.pdbx_seq_one_letter_code
_entity_poly.pdbx_strand_id
1 'polypeptide(L)'
;MKIQLRNFHILFSVGVFILFTLMNLLQADQISVSLLVSLVLFGLLIFTLVSMSDPKVVDALQRRFGNNLLSALIPLTGLFIITIGYLILLNGLTPSGVMMSFLYLYIPALLLWYDRQNDQIMTWMNLTSILIVWLFIELDLVPNVSIPQEGGILFFLLIALNSIVYNFLIIRRLDTMGYRLQPNKDDWKHSCIYLGLFIAFFAIPIGFITGFIHQTTNWSPLWQFPIILLGIFLFTGLPEELLFRGLIHNLLAARFNNTSPLFILFFSSIIFGFAHINNNDPPFVYVHLFGNEFPIPWAYIILSSIAGWFYGLAYIRTGSILAPAILHAMVDGWWVYFFNPN
;
A
#
# COMPACT_ATOMS: atom_id res chain seq x y z
N MET A 1 -11.06 27.77 -10.10
CA MET A 1 -9.65 28.16 -9.88
C MET A 1 -8.86 26.88 -9.63
N LYS A 2 -8.09 26.38 -10.64
CA LYS A 2 -7.20 25.22 -10.50
C LYS A 2 -5.92 25.74 -9.81
N ILE A 3 -5.84 25.66 -8.50
CA ILE A 3 -4.55 25.76 -7.81
C ILE A 3 -3.84 24.43 -8.13
N GLN A 4 -3.11 24.39 -9.24
CA GLN A 4 -2.07 23.38 -9.41
C GLN A 4 -0.98 23.75 -8.40
N LEU A 5 -0.93 23.01 -7.29
CA LEU A 5 0.19 23.10 -6.36
C LEU A 5 1.43 22.55 -7.11
N ARG A 6 2.15 23.46 -7.75
CA ARG A 6 3.32 23.18 -8.62
C ARG A 6 4.41 22.34 -7.92
N ASN A 7 4.36 22.22 -6.60
CA ASN A 7 5.30 21.50 -5.77
C ASN A 7 4.59 20.60 -4.75
N PHE A 8 3.43 20.02 -5.11
CA PHE A 8 2.65 19.17 -4.21
C PHE A 8 3.49 18.07 -3.57
N HIS A 9 4.29 17.35 -4.37
CA HIS A 9 5.13 16.25 -3.89
C HIS A 9 6.14 16.71 -2.83
N ILE A 10 6.72 17.90 -2.96
CA ILE A 10 7.65 18.47 -1.97
C ILE A 10 6.88 18.83 -0.70
N LEU A 11 5.79 19.61 -0.82
CA LEU A 11 5.02 20.08 0.32
C LEU A 11 4.42 18.92 1.12
N PHE A 12 3.86 17.93 0.43
CA PHE A 12 3.28 16.75 1.09
C PHE A 12 4.36 15.93 1.80
N SER A 13 5.47 15.63 1.14
CA SER A 13 6.57 14.86 1.75
C SER A 13 7.20 15.57 2.94
N VAL A 14 7.42 16.89 2.85
CA VAL A 14 7.93 17.68 3.97
C VAL A 14 6.93 17.72 5.12
N GLY A 15 5.64 17.90 4.84
CA GLY A 15 4.59 17.88 5.87
C GLY A 15 4.51 16.54 6.60
N VAL A 16 4.50 15.43 5.87
CA VAL A 16 4.51 14.07 6.44
C VAL A 16 5.78 13.84 7.25
N PHE A 17 6.94 14.22 6.72
CA PHE A 17 8.23 14.09 7.42
C PHE A 17 8.25 14.87 8.75
N ILE A 18 7.81 16.13 8.74
CA ILE A 18 7.76 16.96 9.96
C ILE A 18 6.83 16.32 10.98
N LEU A 19 5.60 15.98 10.58
CA LEU A 19 4.61 15.38 11.48
C LEU A 19 5.13 14.09 12.09
N PHE A 20 5.65 13.19 11.26
CA PHE A 20 6.18 11.92 11.70
C PHE A 20 7.39 12.07 12.62
N THR A 21 8.31 13.02 12.29
CA THR A 21 9.46 13.34 13.13
C THR A 21 9.03 13.86 14.49
N LEU A 22 8.08 14.81 14.54
CA LEU A 22 7.57 15.37 15.79
C LEU A 22 6.93 14.28 16.66
N MET A 23 6.11 13.41 16.08
CA MET A 23 5.47 12.31 16.82
C MET A 23 6.50 11.37 17.45
N ASN A 24 7.50 10.95 16.68
CA ASN A 24 8.54 10.05 17.18
C ASN A 24 9.43 10.70 18.23
N LEU A 25 9.79 11.98 18.08
CA LEU A 25 10.58 12.70 19.05
C LEU A 25 9.84 12.97 20.36
N LEU A 26 8.51 13.17 20.29
CA LEU A 26 7.67 13.37 21.49
C LEU A 26 7.44 12.06 22.27
N GLN A 27 7.53 10.91 21.62
CA GLN A 27 7.34 9.59 22.22
C GLN A 27 8.67 8.94 22.65
N ALA A 28 9.80 9.46 22.16
CA ALA A 28 11.10 8.89 22.44
C ALA A 28 11.60 9.26 23.84
N ASP A 29 11.91 8.26 24.68
CA ASP A 29 12.59 8.47 25.95
C ASP A 29 13.99 9.03 25.77
N GLN A 30 14.68 8.62 24.69
CA GLN A 30 16.02 9.06 24.33
C GLN A 30 16.17 9.17 22.81
N ILE A 31 16.84 10.23 22.36
CA ILE A 31 17.16 10.41 20.95
C ILE A 31 18.42 9.60 20.62
N SER A 32 18.22 8.45 19.97
CA SER A 32 19.31 7.59 19.48
C SER A 32 19.74 7.94 18.06
N VAL A 33 20.95 7.56 17.69
CA VAL A 33 21.44 7.69 16.30
C VAL A 33 20.55 6.86 15.34
N SER A 34 20.12 5.67 15.76
CA SER A 34 19.23 4.82 14.97
C SER A 34 17.88 5.49 14.70
N LEU A 35 17.30 6.19 15.69
CA LEU A 35 16.08 6.96 15.49
C LEU A 35 16.27 8.08 14.46
N LEU A 36 17.34 8.87 14.60
CA LEU A 36 17.62 9.98 13.66
C LEU A 36 17.82 9.47 12.22
N VAL A 37 18.60 8.40 12.04
CA VAL A 37 18.80 7.79 10.72
C VAL A 37 17.48 7.25 10.15
N SER A 38 16.67 6.59 10.98
CA SER A 38 15.36 6.08 10.57
C SER A 38 14.43 7.19 10.09
N LEU A 39 14.39 8.32 10.79
CA LEU A 39 13.60 9.48 10.40
C LEU A 39 14.05 10.06 9.05
N VAL A 40 15.37 10.21 8.85
CA VAL A 40 15.91 10.69 7.58
C VAL A 40 15.58 9.74 6.43
N LEU A 41 15.77 8.44 6.63
CA LEU A 41 15.43 7.43 5.62
C LEU A 41 13.93 7.39 5.32
N PHE A 42 13.08 7.50 6.35
CA PHE A 42 11.65 7.64 6.17
C PHE A 42 11.30 8.83 5.28
N GLY A 43 11.84 10.01 5.57
CA GLY A 43 11.63 11.21 4.78
C GLY A 43 12.08 11.03 3.32
N LEU A 44 13.24 10.41 3.10
CA LEU A 44 13.77 10.10 1.78
C LEU A 44 12.85 9.14 1.01
N LEU A 45 12.40 8.05 1.64
CA LEU A 45 11.54 7.04 1.01
C LEU A 45 10.14 7.60 0.69
N ILE A 46 9.55 8.39 1.58
CA ILE A 46 8.29 9.10 1.30
C ILE A 46 8.48 10.10 0.17
N PHE A 47 9.57 10.88 0.17
CA PHE A 47 9.84 11.84 -0.89
C PHE A 47 9.98 11.17 -2.26
N THR A 48 10.72 10.07 -2.36
CA THR A 48 10.90 9.33 -3.62
C THR A 48 9.59 8.70 -4.08
N LEU A 49 8.84 8.08 -3.16
CA LEU A 49 7.53 7.47 -3.44
C LEU A 49 6.55 8.53 -3.99
N VAL A 50 6.39 9.64 -3.30
CA VAL A 50 5.44 10.71 -3.71
C VAL A 50 5.90 11.41 -4.99
N SER A 51 7.22 11.60 -5.19
CA SER A 51 7.77 12.22 -6.40
C SER A 51 7.46 11.41 -7.65
N MET A 52 7.43 10.09 -7.58
CA MET A 52 7.06 9.23 -8.71
C MET A 52 5.57 9.37 -9.11
N SER A 53 4.75 10.11 -8.37
CA SER A 53 3.40 10.47 -8.80
C SER A 53 3.35 11.68 -9.78
N ASP A 54 4.46 12.37 -10.00
CA ASP A 54 4.58 13.43 -11.00
C ASP A 54 5.05 12.84 -12.35
N PRO A 55 4.25 12.94 -13.42
CA PRO A 55 4.63 12.42 -14.74
C PRO A 55 5.99 12.94 -15.24
N LYS A 56 6.37 14.19 -14.90
CA LYS A 56 7.67 14.74 -15.28
C LYS A 56 8.84 14.02 -14.63
N VAL A 57 8.65 13.60 -13.37
CA VAL A 57 9.66 12.81 -12.65
C VAL A 57 9.75 11.42 -13.26
N VAL A 58 8.59 10.77 -13.55
CA VAL A 58 8.55 9.47 -14.23
C VAL A 58 9.26 9.54 -15.59
N ASP A 59 8.95 10.53 -16.42
CA ASP A 59 9.60 10.73 -17.72
C ASP A 59 11.14 10.92 -17.58
N ALA A 60 11.57 11.69 -16.58
CA ALA A 60 12.99 11.90 -16.33
C ALA A 60 13.70 10.61 -15.90
N LEU A 61 13.05 9.83 -14.99
CA LEU A 61 13.57 8.53 -14.55
C LEU A 61 13.61 7.51 -15.69
N GLN A 62 12.57 7.44 -16.53
CA GLN A 62 12.52 6.57 -17.70
C GLN A 62 13.64 6.90 -18.70
N ARG A 63 13.87 8.18 -18.99
CA ARG A 63 14.99 8.61 -19.85
C ARG A 63 16.36 8.27 -19.24
N ARG A 64 16.51 8.43 -17.94
CA ARG A 64 17.81 8.23 -17.26
C ARG A 64 18.12 6.74 -17.03
N PHE A 65 17.14 5.98 -16.60
CA PHE A 65 17.30 4.62 -16.10
C PHE A 65 16.60 3.54 -16.94
N GLY A 66 15.60 3.89 -17.75
CA GLY A 66 14.77 2.94 -18.49
C GLY A 66 15.37 2.41 -19.80
N ASN A 67 16.60 2.77 -20.17
CA ASN A 67 17.14 2.46 -21.50
C ASN A 67 17.93 1.17 -21.57
N ASN A 68 18.60 0.75 -20.50
CA ASN A 68 19.32 -0.52 -20.43
C ASN A 68 19.21 -1.10 -19.02
N LEU A 69 19.42 -2.42 -18.89
CA LEU A 69 19.25 -3.17 -17.66
C LEU A 69 20.15 -2.64 -16.53
N LEU A 70 21.42 -2.40 -16.80
CA LEU A 70 22.35 -1.96 -15.76
C LEU A 70 21.92 -0.60 -15.18
N SER A 71 21.53 0.34 -16.04
CA SER A 71 20.98 1.63 -15.57
C SER A 71 19.70 1.44 -14.76
N ALA A 72 18.80 0.54 -15.20
CA ALA A 72 17.54 0.26 -14.50
C ALA A 72 17.75 -0.31 -13.09
N LEU A 73 18.83 -1.04 -12.87
CA LEU A 73 19.15 -1.61 -11.57
C LEU A 73 19.80 -0.60 -10.59
N ILE A 74 20.30 0.55 -11.05
CA ILE A 74 20.98 1.54 -10.17
C ILE A 74 20.09 2.01 -9.01
N PRO A 75 18.84 2.48 -9.20
CA PRO A 75 17.99 2.90 -8.11
C PRO A 75 17.66 1.77 -7.13
N LEU A 76 17.44 0.55 -7.65
CA LEU A 76 17.21 -0.63 -6.80
C LEU A 76 18.44 -1.00 -5.99
N THR A 77 19.63 -0.84 -6.56
CA THR A 77 20.89 -1.02 -5.81
C THR A 77 21.01 0.03 -4.71
N GLY A 78 20.57 1.28 -4.95
CA GLY A 78 20.45 2.29 -3.91
C GLY A 78 19.53 1.86 -2.78
N LEU A 79 18.33 1.34 -3.10
CA LEU A 79 17.40 0.80 -2.10
C LEU A 79 17.99 -0.39 -1.34
N PHE A 80 18.69 -1.29 -2.03
CA PHE A 80 19.36 -2.42 -1.41
C PHE A 80 20.45 -1.98 -0.43
N ILE A 81 21.31 -1.03 -0.82
CA ILE A 81 22.35 -0.48 0.05
C ILE A 81 21.74 0.19 1.28
N ILE A 82 20.67 0.96 1.12
CA ILE A 82 19.92 1.57 2.22
C ILE A 82 19.39 0.47 3.16
N THR A 83 18.79 -0.58 2.62
CA THR A 83 18.27 -1.72 3.40
C THR A 83 19.37 -2.40 4.21
N ILE A 84 20.49 -2.73 3.58
CA ILE A 84 21.61 -3.38 4.26
C ILE A 84 22.24 -2.46 5.32
N GLY A 85 22.45 -1.18 4.99
CA GLY A 85 22.95 -0.18 5.94
C GLY A 85 22.04 -0.03 7.16
N TYR A 86 20.72 -0.06 6.95
CA TYR A 86 19.73 -0.01 8.02
C TYR A 86 19.76 -1.27 8.90
N LEU A 87 19.86 -2.46 8.30
CA LEU A 87 20.02 -3.71 9.05
C LEU A 87 21.30 -3.75 9.87
N ILE A 88 22.41 -3.24 9.35
CA ILE A 88 23.68 -3.11 10.11
C ILE A 88 23.47 -2.18 11.30
N LEU A 89 22.87 -1.01 11.09
CA LEU A 89 22.64 -0.01 12.14
C LEU A 89 21.82 -0.57 13.31
N LEU A 90 20.84 -1.42 13.01
CA LEU A 90 19.95 -2.01 14.01
C LEU A 90 20.45 -3.37 14.55
N ASN A 91 21.68 -3.79 14.21
CA ASN A 91 22.22 -5.13 14.54
C ASN A 91 21.33 -6.30 14.09
N GLY A 92 20.52 -6.09 13.04
CA GLY A 92 19.59 -7.07 12.49
C GLY A 92 20.09 -7.75 11.20
N LEU A 93 21.37 -7.55 10.83
CA LEU A 93 21.91 -8.13 9.60
C LEU A 93 22.10 -9.65 9.77
N THR A 94 21.40 -10.39 8.91
CA THR A 94 21.51 -11.85 8.80
C THR A 94 21.75 -12.26 7.36
N PRO A 95 22.43 -13.40 7.08
CA PRO A 95 22.58 -13.89 5.71
C PRO A 95 21.24 -14.09 4.98
N SER A 96 20.23 -14.61 5.69
CA SER A 96 18.87 -14.73 5.16
C SER A 96 18.25 -13.40 4.85
N GLY A 97 18.38 -12.40 5.72
CA GLY A 97 17.87 -11.05 5.50
C GLY A 97 18.48 -10.37 4.28
N VAL A 98 19.80 -10.53 4.07
CA VAL A 98 20.49 -10.05 2.86
C VAL A 98 19.94 -10.73 1.61
N MET A 99 19.81 -12.07 1.65
CA MET A 99 19.29 -12.85 0.53
C MET A 99 17.86 -12.47 0.19
N MET A 100 16.97 -12.37 1.20
CA MET A 100 15.57 -12.01 0.99
C MET A 100 15.44 -10.57 0.47
N SER A 101 16.22 -9.63 0.99
CA SER A 101 16.27 -8.25 0.47
C SER A 101 16.72 -8.21 -0.99
N PHE A 102 17.67 -9.03 -1.38
CA PHE A 102 18.11 -9.15 -2.77
C PHE A 102 16.99 -9.73 -3.65
N LEU A 103 16.39 -10.84 -3.24
CA LEU A 103 15.37 -11.52 -4.04
C LEU A 103 14.17 -10.62 -4.34
N TYR A 104 13.60 -9.95 -3.31
CA TYR A 104 12.39 -9.17 -3.52
C TYR A 104 12.62 -7.83 -4.24
N LEU A 105 13.85 -7.29 -4.25
CA LEU A 105 14.19 -6.09 -5.01
C LEU A 105 14.54 -6.39 -6.47
N TYR A 106 15.35 -7.43 -6.72
CA TYR A 106 15.92 -7.64 -8.04
C TYR A 106 15.14 -8.61 -8.92
N ILE A 107 14.51 -9.66 -8.35
CA ILE A 107 13.78 -10.63 -9.18
C ILE A 107 12.60 -9.96 -9.90
N PRO A 108 11.73 -9.17 -9.25
CA PRO A 108 10.67 -8.45 -9.95
C PRO A 108 11.20 -7.55 -11.07
N ALA A 109 12.28 -6.82 -10.81
CA ALA A 109 12.90 -5.94 -11.80
C ALA A 109 13.41 -6.70 -13.04
N LEU A 110 14.07 -7.85 -12.84
CA LEU A 110 14.57 -8.68 -13.93
C LEU A 110 13.42 -9.28 -14.76
N LEU A 111 12.38 -9.79 -14.10
CA LEU A 111 11.19 -10.32 -14.78
C LEU A 111 10.50 -9.23 -15.61
N LEU A 112 10.28 -8.06 -15.05
CA LEU A 112 9.62 -6.96 -15.74
C LEU A 112 10.50 -6.34 -16.83
N TRP A 113 11.82 -6.34 -16.65
CA TRP A 113 12.75 -5.93 -17.70
C TRP A 113 12.68 -6.87 -18.91
N TYR A 114 12.64 -8.18 -18.69
CA TYR A 114 12.51 -9.16 -19.76
C TYR A 114 11.16 -9.02 -20.48
N ASP A 115 10.10 -8.74 -19.74
CA ASP A 115 8.74 -8.63 -20.25
C ASP A 115 8.38 -7.25 -20.84
N ARG A 116 9.27 -6.26 -20.73
CA ARG A 116 8.95 -4.83 -21.07
C ARG A 116 8.56 -4.57 -22.53
N GLN A 117 8.98 -5.44 -23.45
CA GLN A 117 8.67 -5.34 -24.88
C GLN A 117 7.43 -6.15 -25.27
N ASN A 118 6.83 -6.84 -24.32
CA ASN A 118 5.62 -7.60 -24.58
C ASN A 118 4.41 -6.66 -24.61
N ASP A 119 3.66 -6.69 -25.72
CA ASP A 119 2.44 -5.89 -25.88
C ASP A 119 1.31 -6.36 -24.95
N GLN A 120 1.35 -7.61 -24.48
CA GLN A 120 0.41 -8.10 -23.49
C GLN A 120 0.73 -7.50 -22.13
N ILE A 121 -0.22 -6.77 -21.56
CA ILE A 121 -0.05 -6.13 -20.25
C ILE A 121 -0.10 -7.18 -19.12
N MET A 122 -1.00 -8.17 -19.19
CA MET A 122 -1.07 -9.25 -18.21
C MET A 122 -0.26 -10.47 -18.67
N THR A 123 0.92 -10.62 -18.13
CA THR A 123 1.78 -11.79 -18.31
C THR A 123 2.04 -12.50 -16.99
N TRP A 124 2.51 -13.73 -17.04
CA TRP A 124 2.95 -14.43 -15.83
C TRP A 124 4.10 -13.72 -15.12
N MET A 125 4.97 -13.00 -15.85
CA MET A 125 6.09 -12.24 -15.27
C MET A 125 5.58 -11.05 -14.45
N ASN A 126 4.56 -10.33 -14.94
CA ASN A 126 3.92 -9.26 -14.18
C ASN A 126 3.26 -9.81 -12.90
N LEU A 127 2.52 -10.93 -13.01
CA LEU A 127 1.88 -11.57 -11.86
C LEU A 127 2.90 -12.08 -10.84
N THR A 128 3.96 -12.76 -11.30
CA THR A 128 5.03 -13.26 -10.41
C THR A 128 5.75 -12.12 -9.72
N SER A 129 6.00 -11.00 -10.41
CA SER A 129 6.61 -9.82 -9.82
C SER A 129 5.76 -9.22 -8.70
N ILE A 130 4.44 -9.16 -8.89
CA ILE A 130 3.50 -8.70 -7.86
C ILE A 130 3.49 -9.68 -6.68
N LEU A 131 3.38 -10.98 -6.96
CA LEU A 131 3.32 -12.02 -5.93
C LEU A 131 4.61 -12.07 -5.08
N ILE A 132 5.78 -11.90 -5.68
CA ILE A 132 7.04 -11.85 -4.92
C ILE A 132 7.00 -10.69 -3.93
N VAL A 133 6.69 -9.47 -4.36
CA VAL A 133 6.68 -8.32 -3.46
C VAL A 133 5.61 -8.48 -2.38
N TRP A 134 4.40 -8.92 -2.75
CA TRP A 134 3.31 -9.10 -1.80
C TRP A 134 3.59 -10.20 -0.78
N LEU A 135 3.93 -11.42 -1.24
CA LEU A 135 4.15 -12.55 -0.35
C LEU A 135 5.36 -12.36 0.57
N PHE A 136 6.39 -11.64 0.13
CA PHE A 136 7.53 -11.35 1.00
C PHE A 136 7.15 -10.48 2.19
N ILE A 137 6.18 -9.57 2.02
CA ILE A 137 5.64 -8.74 3.11
C ILE A 137 4.64 -9.55 3.94
N GLU A 138 3.68 -10.21 3.30
CA GLU A 138 2.59 -10.96 3.94
C GLU A 138 3.09 -12.13 4.81
N LEU A 139 4.17 -12.77 4.40
CA LEU A 139 4.78 -13.91 5.10
C LEU A 139 5.96 -13.52 5.99
N ASP A 140 6.16 -12.22 6.26
CA ASP A 140 7.26 -11.69 7.06
C ASP A 140 8.65 -12.23 6.62
N LEU A 141 8.83 -12.50 5.32
CA LEU A 141 10.09 -12.96 4.77
C LEU A 141 11.14 -11.85 4.68
N VAL A 142 10.71 -10.61 4.66
CA VAL A 142 11.57 -9.42 4.74
C VAL A 142 12.05 -9.28 6.17
N PRO A 143 13.32 -8.90 6.42
CA PRO A 143 13.80 -8.73 7.78
C PRO A 143 12.92 -7.76 8.55
N ASN A 144 12.21 -8.24 9.55
CA ASN A 144 11.38 -7.42 10.41
C ASN A 144 12.25 -6.88 11.55
N VAL A 145 12.86 -5.73 11.33
CA VAL A 145 13.62 -5.04 12.37
C VAL A 145 12.84 -3.79 12.73
N SER A 146 12.09 -3.88 13.82
CA SER A 146 11.42 -2.72 14.41
C SER A 146 12.44 -1.80 15.08
N ILE A 147 12.23 -0.49 14.96
CA ILE A 147 12.90 0.45 15.85
C ILE A 147 12.45 0.10 17.27
N PRO A 148 13.36 0.06 18.26
CA PRO A 148 13.05 -0.40 19.62
C PRO A 148 12.01 0.43 20.37
N GLN A 149 11.42 1.45 19.78
CA GLN A 149 10.45 2.34 20.39
C GLN A 149 9.13 2.28 19.64
N GLU A 150 8.08 2.15 20.39
CA GLU A 150 6.67 2.05 20.00
C GLU A 150 6.32 3.03 18.86
N GLY A 151 5.89 2.50 17.74
CA GLY A 151 5.57 3.27 16.52
C GLY A 151 6.45 2.90 15.32
N GLY A 152 6.87 1.64 15.24
CA GLY A 152 7.77 1.12 14.22
C GLY A 152 7.47 1.65 12.84
N ILE A 153 8.41 2.40 12.27
CA ILE A 153 8.37 2.75 10.85
C ILE A 153 8.32 1.42 10.09
N LEU A 154 7.30 1.23 9.29
CA LEU A 154 7.19 0.10 8.37
C LEU A 154 8.18 0.32 7.21
N PHE A 155 9.46 0.33 7.56
CA PHE A 155 10.57 0.70 6.68
C PHE A 155 10.62 -0.21 5.46
N PHE A 156 10.48 -1.52 5.68
CA PHE A 156 10.52 -2.49 4.58
C PHE A 156 9.31 -2.39 3.67
N LEU A 157 8.14 -2.01 4.18
CA LEU A 157 6.99 -1.69 3.35
C LEU A 157 7.27 -0.48 2.45
N LEU A 158 7.91 0.57 2.96
CA LEU A 158 8.29 1.73 2.15
C LEU A 158 9.33 1.37 1.07
N ILE A 159 10.29 0.50 1.39
CA ILE A 159 11.23 -0.05 0.39
C ILE A 159 10.48 -0.81 -0.70
N ALA A 160 9.56 -1.70 -0.32
CA ALA A 160 8.75 -2.47 -1.25
C ALA A 160 7.89 -1.57 -2.14
N LEU A 161 7.22 -0.55 -1.56
CA LEU A 161 6.42 0.41 -2.31
C LEU A 161 7.25 1.19 -3.34
N ASN A 162 8.42 1.70 -2.92
CA ASN A 162 9.33 2.37 -3.85
C ASN A 162 9.78 1.43 -4.97
N SER A 163 10.12 0.18 -4.64
CA SER A 163 10.53 -0.83 -5.60
C SER A 163 9.42 -1.16 -6.59
N ILE A 164 8.18 -1.43 -6.12
CA ILE A 164 7.08 -1.83 -6.99
C ILE A 164 6.63 -0.67 -7.90
N VAL A 165 6.54 0.56 -7.37
CA VAL A 165 6.21 1.74 -8.16
C VAL A 165 7.29 1.98 -9.22
N TYR A 166 8.56 1.93 -8.85
CA TYR A 166 9.67 2.08 -9.79
C TYR A 166 9.65 0.98 -10.88
N ASN A 167 9.49 -0.27 -10.47
CA ASN A 167 9.49 -1.40 -11.39
C ASN A 167 8.36 -1.31 -12.43
N PHE A 168 7.14 -0.97 -12.01
CA PHE A 168 6.02 -0.90 -12.93
C PHE A 168 5.97 0.39 -13.76
N LEU A 169 6.31 1.56 -13.18
CA LEU A 169 6.31 2.82 -13.92
C LEU A 169 7.55 3.00 -14.81
N ILE A 170 8.73 2.62 -14.32
CA ILE A 170 9.98 2.94 -15.02
C ILE A 170 10.48 1.77 -15.87
N ILE A 171 10.48 0.55 -15.34
CA ILE A 171 10.98 -0.63 -16.05
C ILE A 171 9.93 -1.16 -17.01
N ARG A 172 8.72 -1.48 -16.53
CA ARG A 172 7.62 -2.05 -17.33
C ARG A 172 6.88 -1.01 -18.14
N ARG A 173 6.89 0.26 -17.70
CA ARG A 173 6.19 1.41 -18.32
C ARG A 173 4.68 1.20 -18.39
N LEU A 174 4.08 0.81 -17.24
CA LEU A 174 2.65 0.60 -17.10
C LEU A 174 1.94 1.95 -16.82
N ASP A 175 1.62 2.69 -17.87
CA ASP A 175 1.02 4.02 -17.76
C ASP A 175 -0.41 4.01 -17.18
N THR A 176 -1.08 2.86 -17.25
CA THR A 176 -2.47 2.68 -16.78
C THR A 176 -2.60 2.49 -15.26
N MET A 177 -1.49 2.46 -14.53
CA MET A 177 -1.45 2.18 -13.08
C MET A 177 -2.24 3.21 -12.25
N GLY A 178 -2.53 4.40 -12.80
CA GLY A 178 -3.28 5.44 -12.10
C GLY A 178 -2.54 6.02 -10.89
N TYR A 179 -1.22 5.93 -10.86
CA TYR A 179 -0.38 6.40 -9.76
C TYR A 179 -0.29 7.93 -9.74
N ARG A 180 -1.32 8.57 -9.21
CA ARG A 180 -1.42 10.02 -9.01
C ARG A 180 -1.81 10.28 -7.56
N LEU A 181 -0.97 11.02 -6.83
CA LEU A 181 -1.19 11.35 -5.42
C LEU A 181 -1.61 12.81 -5.18
N GLN A 182 -1.60 13.66 -6.20
CA GLN A 182 -2.13 15.01 -6.08
C GLN A 182 -3.66 14.97 -6.08
N PRO A 183 -4.33 15.37 -4.96
CA PRO A 183 -5.77 15.28 -4.86
C PRO A 183 -6.48 16.33 -5.73
N ASN A 184 -7.66 15.97 -6.20
CA ASN A 184 -8.59 16.87 -6.84
C ASN A 184 -9.99 16.77 -6.19
N LYS A 185 -10.94 17.58 -6.67
CA LYS A 185 -12.29 17.60 -6.10
C LYS A 185 -13.05 16.28 -6.32
N ASP A 186 -12.81 15.62 -7.44
CA ASP A 186 -13.49 14.37 -7.75
C ASP A 186 -13.00 13.23 -6.88
N ASP A 187 -11.71 13.21 -6.48
CA ASP A 187 -11.18 12.23 -5.54
C ASP A 187 -11.95 12.31 -4.21
N TRP A 188 -12.04 13.49 -3.61
CA TRP A 188 -12.77 13.70 -2.36
C TRP A 188 -14.28 13.42 -2.50
N LYS A 189 -14.88 13.91 -3.57
CA LYS A 189 -16.31 13.72 -3.83
C LYS A 189 -16.68 12.23 -3.87
N HIS A 190 -15.95 11.44 -4.67
CA HIS A 190 -16.27 10.03 -4.82
C HIS A 190 -15.89 9.23 -3.57
N SER A 191 -14.79 9.55 -2.88
CA SER A 191 -14.45 8.93 -1.60
C SER A 191 -15.55 9.16 -0.54
N CYS A 192 -16.02 10.39 -0.37
CA CYS A 192 -17.07 10.67 0.61
C CYS A 192 -18.43 10.04 0.26
N ILE A 193 -18.84 10.06 -1.02
CA ILE A 193 -20.09 9.42 -1.45
C ILE A 193 -20.05 7.92 -1.18
N TYR A 194 -18.98 7.25 -1.61
CA TYR A 194 -18.86 5.80 -1.45
C TYR A 194 -18.63 5.38 0.01
N LEU A 195 -17.97 6.21 0.82
CA LEU A 195 -17.90 6.01 2.26
C LEU A 195 -19.30 6.00 2.88
N GLY A 196 -20.10 7.00 2.59
CA GLY A 196 -21.47 7.10 3.12
C GLY A 196 -22.33 5.91 2.70
N LEU A 197 -22.27 5.51 1.42
CA LEU A 197 -23.02 4.35 0.92
C LEU A 197 -22.53 3.04 1.56
N PHE A 198 -21.21 2.83 1.64
CA PHE A 198 -20.66 1.62 2.26
C PHE A 198 -21.02 1.51 3.74
N ILE A 199 -20.81 2.58 4.51
CA ILE A 199 -21.09 2.58 5.96
C ILE A 199 -22.58 2.35 6.22
N ALA A 200 -23.47 3.12 5.54
CA ALA A 200 -24.90 3.08 5.83
C ALA A 200 -25.57 1.76 5.41
N PHE A 201 -25.19 1.19 4.27
CA PHE A 201 -25.88 0.03 3.71
C PHE A 201 -25.19 -1.30 3.95
N PHE A 202 -23.91 -1.32 4.27
CA PHE A 202 -23.15 -2.55 4.40
C PHE A 202 -22.38 -2.65 5.73
N ALA A 203 -21.49 -1.70 6.06
CA ALA A 203 -20.61 -1.83 7.22
C ALA A 203 -21.42 -1.87 8.53
N ILE A 204 -22.34 -0.93 8.75
CA ILE A 204 -23.19 -0.92 9.93
C ILE A 204 -24.13 -2.13 9.97
N PRO A 205 -24.98 -2.40 8.95
CA PRO A 205 -25.93 -3.50 9.02
C PRO A 205 -25.25 -4.87 9.17
N ILE A 206 -24.29 -5.18 8.29
CA ILE A 206 -23.60 -6.48 8.30
C ILE A 206 -22.73 -6.57 9.55
N GLY A 207 -21.98 -5.51 9.89
CA GLY A 207 -21.06 -5.52 11.04
C GLY A 207 -21.77 -5.82 12.36
N PHE A 208 -22.92 -5.19 12.62
CA PHE A 208 -23.71 -5.48 13.84
C PHE A 208 -24.41 -6.85 13.79
N ILE A 209 -25.00 -7.24 12.64
CA ILE A 209 -25.69 -8.53 12.50
C ILE A 209 -24.70 -9.69 12.69
N THR A 210 -23.48 -9.57 12.19
CA THR A 210 -22.46 -10.61 12.29
C THR A 210 -21.69 -10.57 13.61
N GLY A 211 -21.82 -9.51 14.39
CA GLY A 211 -21.00 -9.27 15.58
C GLY A 211 -19.55 -8.88 15.26
N PHE A 212 -19.26 -8.45 14.04
CA PHE A 212 -17.93 -7.95 13.65
C PHE A 212 -17.66 -6.56 14.24
N ILE A 213 -18.71 -5.72 14.35
CA ILE A 213 -18.64 -4.39 14.97
C ILE A 213 -19.22 -4.46 16.39
N HIS A 214 -18.44 -4.01 17.37
CA HIS A 214 -18.87 -3.88 18.75
C HIS A 214 -18.90 -2.41 19.18
N GLN A 215 -19.92 -2.07 19.95
CA GLN A 215 -19.99 -0.71 20.50
C GLN A 215 -18.93 -0.55 21.60
N THR A 216 -18.13 0.49 21.51
CA THR A 216 -17.15 0.88 22.53
C THR A 216 -17.44 2.26 23.09
N THR A 217 -17.07 2.48 24.34
CA THR A 217 -17.12 3.78 25.01
C THR A 217 -15.72 4.38 25.22
N ASN A 218 -14.68 3.61 24.94
CA ASN A 218 -13.28 4.02 25.15
C ASN A 218 -12.68 4.57 23.87
N TRP A 219 -13.06 5.80 23.52
CA TRP A 219 -12.50 6.45 22.33
C TRP A 219 -11.19 7.16 22.64
N SER A 220 -10.26 7.08 21.74
CA SER A 220 -9.07 7.92 21.75
C SER A 220 -9.44 9.41 21.64
N PRO A 221 -8.60 10.35 22.13
CA PRO A 221 -8.85 11.77 21.95
C PRO A 221 -9.05 12.14 20.48
N LEU A 222 -10.05 12.97 20.17
CA LEU A 222 -10.45 13.30 18.79
C LEU A 222 -9.31 13.89 17.94
N TRP A 223 -8.34 14.57 18.54
CA TRP A 223 -7.18 15.11 17.84
C TRP A 223 -6.25 14.04 17.26
N GLN A 224 -6.32 12.79 17.74
CA GLN A 224 -5.54 11.66 17.20
C GLN A 224 -6.16 11.11 15.89
N PHE A 225 -7.44 11.32 15.65
CA PHE A 225 -8.14 10.77 14.49
C PHE A 225 -7.49 11.15 13.14
N PRO A 226 -7.11 12.42 12.85
CA PRO A 226 -6.40 12.75 11.62
C PRO A 226 -5.04 12.06 11.49
N ILE A 227 -4.36 11.78 12.59
CA ILE A 227 -3.07 11.10 12.62
C ILE A 227 -3.27 9.62 12.28
N ILE A 228 -4.27 8.99 12.89
CA ILE A 228 -4.68 7.62 12.59
C ILE A 228 -5.01 7.48 11.10
N LEU A 229 -5.83 8.40 10.57
CA LEU A 229 -6.18 8.42 9.14
C LEU A 229 -4.96 8.54 8.24
N LEU A 230 -4.00 9.40 8.57
CA LEU A 230 -2.77 9.55 7.79
C LEU A 230 -1.90 8.30 7.86
N GLY A 231 -1.79 7.68 9.03
CA GLY A 231 -1.06 6.42 9.21
C GLY A 231 -1.69 5.31 8.37
N ILE A 232 -3.00 5.09 8.47
CA ILE A 232 -3.72 4.10 7.68
C ILE A 232 -3.60 4.41 6.18
N PHE A 233 -3.73 5.69 5.79
CA PHE A 233 -3.55 6.09 4.39
C PHE A 233 -2.19 5.70 3.83
N LEU A 234 -1.10 5.98 4.57
CA LEU A 234 0.27 5.74 4.10
C LEU A 234 0.68 4.27 4.15
N PHE A 235 0.24 3.53 5.17
CA PHE A 235 0.77 2.19 5.47
C PHE A 235 -0.22 1.05 5.20
N THR A 236 -1.49 1.36 4.92
CA THR A 236 -2.52 0.37 4.56
C THR A 236 -3.21 0.76 3.25
N GLY A 237 -3.92 1.88 3.23
CA GLY A 237 -4.74 2.27 2.08
C GLY A 237 -3.93 2.47 0.80
N LEU A 238 -2.85 3.25 0.83
CA LEU A 238 -2.03 3.47 -0.36
C LEU A 238 -1.33 2.21 -0.87
N PRO A 239 -0.67 1.39 -0.01
CA PRO A 239 -0.08 0.12 -0.43
C PRO A 239 -1.09 -0.84 -1.06
N GLU A 240 -2.22 -1.05 -0.41
CA GLU A 240 -3.23 -1.99 -0.88
C GLU A 240 -3.92 -1.50 -2.15
N GLU A 241 -4.27 -0.22 -2.25
CA GLU A 241 -4.88 0.31 -3.46
C GLU A 241 -3.91 0.36 -4.65
N LEU A 242 -2.62 0.55 -4.38
CA LEU A 242 -1.58 0.39 -5.39
C LEU A 242 -1.55 -1.05 -5.93
N LEU A 243 -1.58 -2.04 -5.04
CA LEU A 243 -1.56 -3.46 -5.39
C LEU A 243 -2.84 -3.89 -6.10
N PHE A 244 -4.00 -3.61 -5.49
CA PHE A 244 -5.28 -4.15 -5.97
C PHE A 244 -5.87 -3.35 -7.12
N ARG A 245 -5.79 -2.01 -7.13
CA ARG A 245 -6.37 -1.16 -8.19
C ARG A 245 -5.32 -0.75 -9.21
N GLY A 246 -4.16 -0.29 -8.74
CA GLY A 246 -3.06 0.09 -9.60
C GLY A 246 -2.50 -1.06 -10.43
N LEU A 247 -2.46 -2.27 -9.89
CA LEU A 247 -1.87 -3.43 -10.57
C LEU A 247 -2.93 -4.51 -10.90
N ILE A 248 -3.45 -5.25 -9.92
CA ILE A 248 -4.29 -6.44 -10.17
C ILE A 248 -5.52 -6.11 -11.02
N HIS A 249 -6.30 -5.08 -10.64
CA HIS A 249 -7.48 -4.66 -11.41
C HIS A 249 -7.12 -4.27 -12.86
N ASN A 250 -6.06 -3.48 -13.04
CA ASN A 250 -5.62 -3.05 -14.38
C ASN A 250 -5.11 -4.20 -15.23
N LEU A 251 -4.37 -5.15 -14.66
CA LEU A 251 -3.94 -6.33 -15.37
C LEU A 251 -5.13 -7.20 -15.80
N LEU A 252 -6.12 -7.39 -14.93
CA LEU A 252 -7.36 -8.09 -15.25
C LEU A 252 -8.14 -7.36 -16.35
N ALA A 253 -8.28 -6.03 -16.26
CA ALA A 253 -8.97 -5.21 -17.25
C ALA A 253 -8.29 -5.29 -18.63
N ALA A 254 -6.96 -5.26 -18.65
CA ALA A 254 -6.21 -5.41 -19.89
C ALA A 254 -6.32 -6.81 -20.51
N ARG A 255 -6.35 -7.87 -19.67
CA ARG A 255 -6.47 -9.25 -20.15
C ARG A 255 -7.87 -9.56 -20.66
N PHE A 256 -8.89 -9.06 -19.98
CA PHE A 256 -10.30 -9.31 -20.27
C PHE A 256 -10.99 -8.07 -20.86
N ASN A 257 -10.31 -7.39 -21.79
CA ASN A 257 -10.74 -6.11 -22.37
C ASN A 257 -12.13 -6.15 -23.06
N ASN A 258 -12.58 -7.33 -23.48
CA ASN A 258 -13.91 -7.55 -24.06
C ASN A 258 -15.00 -7.85 -23.02
N THR A 259 -14.65 -7.83 -21.72
CA THR A 259 -15.57 -8.15 -20.63
C THR A 259 -16.09 -6.85 -19.99
N SER A 260 -17.29 -6.91 -19.42
CA SER A 260 -17.86 -5.75 -18.69
C SER A 260 -16.90 -5.26 -17.59
N PRO A 261 -16.65 -3.95 -17.49
CA PRO A 261 -15.83 -3.38 -16.39
C PRO A 261 -16.36 -3.75 -15.00
N LEU A 262 -17.67 -3.91 -14.84
CA LEU A 262 -18.28 -4.34 -13.57
C LEU A 262 -17.96 -5.79 -13.22
N PHE A 263 -17.81 -6.65 -14.22
CA PHE A 263 -17.40 -8.04 -13.98
C PHE A 263 -15.95 -8.11 -13.48
N ILE A 264 -15.06 -7.34 -14.09
CA ILE A 264 -13.66 -7.24 -13.66
C ILE A 264 -13.58 -6.65 -12.25
N LEU A 265 -14.37 -5.62 -11.97
CA LEU A 265 -14.50 -5.02 -10.65
C LEU A 265 -14.96 -6.06 -9.62
N PHE A 266 -15.96 -6.87 -9.93
CA PHE A 266 -16.45 -7.94 -9.05
C PHE A 266 -15.33 -8.93 -8.69
N PHE A 267 -14.60 -9.44 -9.68
CA PHE A 267 -13.51 -10.38 -9.42
C PHE A 267 -12.36 -9.76 -8.64
N SER A 268 -11.94 -8.55 -9.00
CA SER A 268 -10.87 -7.87 -8.26
C SER A 268 -11.27 -7.55 -6.81
N SER A 269 -12.56 -7.33 -6.55
CA SER A 269 -13.09 -7.11 -5.20
C SER A 269 -13.12 -8.39 -4.36
N ILE A 270 -13.44 -9.52 -4.99
CA ILE A 270 -13.37 -10.83 -4.34
C ILE A 270 -11.92 -11.19 -3.99
N ILE A 271 -10.97 -10.96 -4.93
CA ILE A 271 -9.54 -11.18 -4.66
C ILE A 271 -9.09 -10.31 -3.48
N PHE A 272 -9.52 -9.05 -3.43
CA PHE A 272 -9.25 -8.16 -2.30
C PHE A 272 -9.79 -8.70 -0.97
N GLY A 273 -11.04 -9.17 -0.95
CA GLY A 273 -11.63 -9.77 0.25
C GLY A 273 -10.87 -11.01 0.73
N PHE A 274 -10.52 -11.91 -0.20
CA PHE A 274 -9.76 -13.11 0.15
C PHE A 274 -8.31 -12.84 0.59
N ALA A 275 -7.73 -11.71 0.23
CA ALA A 275 -6.43 -11.30 0.75
C ALA A 275 -6.44 -11.09 2.28
N HIS A 276 -7.62 -10.94 2.89
CA HIS A 276 -7.80 -10.79 4.34
C HIS A 276 -8.11 -12.13 5.07
N ILE A 277 -7.86 -13.27 4.42
CA ILE A 277 -8.14 -14.60 5.01
C ILE A 277 -7.31 -14.89 6.28
N ASN A 278 -6.16 -14.24 6.42
CA ASN A 278 -5.27 -14.37 7.57
C ASN A 278 -5.61 -13.41 8.73
N ASN A 279 -6.67 -12.62 8.60
CA ASN A 279 -7.05 -11.67 9.63
C ASN A 279 -7.57 -12.38 10.88
N ASN A 280 -7.26 -11.83 12.06
CA ASN A 280 -7.61 -12.43 13.35
C ASN A 280 -8.88 -11.83 13.97
N ASP A 281 -9.67 -11.08 13.20
CA ASP A 281 -10.90 -10.45 13.69
C ASP A 281 -12.11 -11.41 13.56
N PRO A 282 -12.78 -11.76 14.68
CA PRO A 282 -13.98 -12.61 14.66
C PRO A 282 -15.16 -11.90 13.98
N PRO A 283 -16.19 -12.64 13.54
CA PRO A 283 -16.47 -14.07 13.80
C PRO A 283 -15.76 -15.00 12.82
N PHE A 284 -15.40 -16.19 13.30
CA PHE A 284 -14.72 -17.23 12.53
C PHE A 284 -15.64 -18.37 12.14
N VAL A 285 -15.40 -18.96 10.95
CA VAL A 285 -15.81 -20.32 10.59
C VAL A 285 -14.57 -21.20 10.58
N TYR A 286 -14.61 -22.32 11.28
CA TYR A 286 -13.49 -23.22 11.38
C TYR A 286 -13.54 -24.30 10.30
N VAL A 287 -12.47 -24.38 9.51
CA VAL A 287 -12.33 -25.35 8.42
C VAL A 287 -11.24 -26.35 8.79
N HIS A 288 -11.60 -27.64 8.79
CA HIS A 288 -10.66 -28.72 9.08
C HIS A 288 -10.04 -29.25 7.77
N LEU A 289 -8.74 -29.02 7.58
CA LEU A 289 -7.98 -29.50 6.41
C LEU A 289 -6.69 -30.19 6.88
N PHE A 290 -6.43 -31.38 6.35
CA PHE A 290 -5.21 -32.16 6.64
C PHE A 290 -4.93 -32.34 8.14
N GLY A 291 -5.98 -32.49 8.97
CA GLY A 291 -5.85 -32.64 10.41
C GLY A 291 -5.59 -31.36 11.22
N ASN A 292 -5.53 -30.22 10.57
CA ASN A 292 -5.42 -28.90 11.20
C ASN A 292 -6.73 -28.13 11.10
N GLU A 293 -6.97 -27.28 12.08
CA GLU A 293 -8.11 -26.38 12.14
C GLU A 293 -7.68 -24.96 11.73
N PHE A 294 -8.39 -24.37 10.75
CA PHE A 294 -8.11 -23.05 10.22
C PHE A 294 -9.29 -22.12 10.51
N PRO A 295 -9.11 -21.06 11.32
CA PRO A 295 -10.12 -20.04 11.52
C PRO A 295 -10.21 -19.14 10.28
N ILE A 296 -11.40 -19.07 9.67
CA ILE A 296 -11.66 -18.20 8.51
C ILE A 296 -12.50 -17.02 8.99
N PRO A 297 -12.01 -15.76 8.90
CA PRO A 297 -12.73 -14.55 9.31
C PRO A 297 -13.76 -14.15 8.25
N TRP A 298 -14.83 -14.94 8.15
CA TRP A 298 -15.79 -14.86 7.04
C TRP A 298 -16.48 -13.49 6.93
N ALA A 299 -16.82 -12.86 8.06
CA ALA A 299 -17.46 -11.54 8.06
C ALA A 299 -16.51 -10.46 7.55
N TYR A 300 -15.23 -10.55 7.95
CA TYR A 300 -14.17 -9.67 7.44
C TYR A 300 -14.02 -9.82 5.93
N ILE A 301 -13.92 -11.06 5.42
CA ILE A 301 -13.79 -11.34 3.97
C ILE A 301 -14.98 -10.76 3.19
N ILE A 302 -16.20 -10.90 3.70
CA ILE A 302 -17.40 -10.35 3.05
C ILE A 302 -17.36 -8.82 3.05
N LEU A 303 -17.12 -8.20 4.21
CA LEU A 303 -17.08 -6.74 4.33
C LEU A 303 -15.95 -6.13 3.51
N SER A 304 -14.75 -6.71 3.52
CA SER A 304 -13.63 -6.25 2.70
C SER A 304 -13.88 -6.47 1.20
N SER A 305 -14.56 -7.56 0.78
CA SER A 305 -14.97 -7.72 -0.61
C SER A 305 -15.93 -6.61 -1.05
N ILE A 306 -16.91 -6.26 -0.22
CA ILE A 306 -17.85 -5.17 -0.50
C ILE A 306 -17.14 -3.81 -0.47
N ALA A 307 -16.29 -3.54 0.53
CA ALA A 307 -15.44 -2.35 0.58
C ALA A 307 -14.58 -2.25 -0.69
N GLY A 308 -13.98 -3.36 -1.09
CA GLY A 308 -13.23 -3.50 -2.33
C GLY A 308 -14.00 -3.11 -3.58
N TRP A 309 -15.28 -3.43 -3.63
CA TRP A 309 -16.16 -2.97 -4.72
C TRP A 309 -16.27 -1.44 -4.75
N PHE A 310 -16.49 -0.79 -3.59
CA PHE A 310 -16.58 0.66 -3.52
C PHE A 310 -15.24 1.34 -3.81
N TYR A 311 -14.11 0.78 -3.35
CA TYR A 311 -12.77 1.27 -3.69
C TYR A 311 -12.52 1.21 -5.20
N GLY A 312 -12.89 0.10 -5.84
CA GLY A 312 -12.77 -0.03 -7.28
C GLY A 312 -13.69 0.91 -8.06
N LEU A 313 -14.92 1.19 -7.57
CA LEU A 313 -15.77 2.23 -8.15
C LEU A 313 -15.12 3.61 -8.07
N ALA A 314 -14.51 3.96 -6.93
CA ALA A 314 -13.77 5.21 -6.77
C ALA A 314 -12.61 5.29 -7.78
N TYR A 315 -11.86 4.20 -7.94
CA TYR A 315 -10.79 4.09 -8.93
C TYR A 315 -11.28 4.29 -10.36
N ILE A 316 -12.32 3.58 -10.79
CA ILE A 316 -12.87 3.68 -12.15
C ILE A 316 -13.37 5.10 -12.43
N ARG A 317 -13.97 5.78 -11.46
CA ARG A 317 -14.49 7.14 -11.63
C ARG A 317 -13.43 8.22 -11.71
N THR A 318 -12.31 8.03 -11.03
CA THR A 318 -11.25 9.07 -10.93
C THR A 318 -10.00 8.76 -11.77
N GLY A 319 -9.82 7.51 -12.19
CA GLY A 319 -8.61 7.04 -12.87
C GLY A 319 -7.34 7.16 -12.00
N SER A 320 -7.49 7.16 -10.68
CA SER A 320 -6.40 7.38 -9.73
C SER A 320 -6.52 6.48 -8.52
N ILE A 321 -5.39 5.95 -8.06
CA ILE A 321 -5.33 5.17 -6.81
C ILE A 321 -5.57 6.03 -5.57
N LEU A 322 -5.46 7.35 -5.68
CA LEU A 322 -5.62 8.26 -4.53
C LEU A 322 -7.02 8.23 -3.96
N ALA A 323 -8.06 8.26 -4.82
CA ALA A 323 -9.45 8.27 -4.36
C ALA A 323 -9.79 6.99 -3.56
N PRO A 324 -9.53 5.77 -4.07
CA PRO A 324 -9.74 4.58 -3.26
C PRO A 324 -8.84 4.51 -2.02
N ALA A 325 -7.59 5.01 -2.06
CA ALA A 325 -6.72 5.03 -0.87
C ALA A 325 -7.26 5.96 0.23
N ILE A 326 -7.82 7.13 -0.15
CA ILE A 326 -8.51 8.01 0.80
C ILE A 326 -9.75 7.31 1.37
N LEU A 327 -10.58 6.71 0.50
CA LEU A 327 -11.78 5.99 0.93
C LEU A 327 -11.45 4.83 1.87
N HIS A 328 -10.43 4.05 1.54
CA HIS A 328 -9.93 2.95 2.34
C HIS A 328 -9.48 3.44 3.73
N ALA A 329 -8.63 4.47 3.78
CA ALA A 329 -8.20 5.05 5.05
C ALA A 329 -9.37 5.57 5.89
N MET A 330 -10.40 6.12 5.25
CA MET A 330 -11.61 6.59 5.95
C MET A 330 -12.44 5.43 6.50
N VAL A 331 -12.57 4.31 5.77
CA VAL A 331 -13.30 3.11 6.20
C VAL A 331 -12.61 2.49 7.40
N ASP A 332 -11.32 2.21 7.29
CA ASP A 332 -10.54 1.58 8.36
C ASP A 332 -10.38 2.51 9.56
N GLY A 333 -10.12 3.80 9.32
CA GLY A 333 -10.01 4.79 10.38
C GLY A 333 -11.33 4.96 11.15
N TRP A 334 -12.47 4.92 10.46
CA TRP A 334 -13.78 4.92 11.08
C TRP A 334 -13.99 3.67 11.95
N TRP A 335 -13.66 2.50 11.42
CA TRP A 335 -13.77 1.25 12.16
C TRP A 335 -12.84 1.21 13.38
N VAL A 336 -11.54 1.44 13.19
CA VAL A 336 -10.54 1.45 14.27
C VAL A 336 -10.90 2.47 15.36
N TYR A 337 -11.29 3.68 14.98
CA TYR A 337 -11.53 4.74 15.95
C TYR A 337 -12.82 4.55 16.75
N PHE A 338 -13.91 4.10 16.12
CA PHE A 338 -15.22 4.04 16.76
C PHE A 338 -15.61 2.67 17.27
N PHE A 339 -15.06 1.57 16.73
CA PHE A 339 -15.53 0.22 17.01
C PHE A 339 -14.44 -0.76 17.43
N ASN A 340 -13.19 -0.48 17.18
CA ASN A 340 -12.06 -1.31 17.57
C ASN A 340 -10.91 -0.43 18.13
N PRO A 341 -11.16 0.33 19.19
CA PRO A 341 -10.06 1.05 19.84
C PRO A 341 -9.18 0.03 20.58
N ASN A 342 -7.93 -0.04 20.19
CA ASN A 342 -6.90 -0.80 20.92
C ASN A 342 -6.56 -0.13 22.24
#